data_afc950706c50131aba9d256538fec889
#
_entry.id   afc950706c50131aba9d256538fec889
#
_cell.length_a   1.000
_cell.length_b   1.000
_cell.length_c   1.000
_cell.angle_alpha   90.00
_cell.angle_beta   90.00
_cell.angle_gamma   90.00
#
_symmetry.space_group_name_H-M   'P 1'
#
loop_
_entity.id
_entity.type
_entity.pdbx_description
1 polymer ?
#
loop_
_entity_poly.entity_id
_entity_poly.type
_entity_poly.pdbx_seq_one_letter_code
_entity_poly.pdbx_strand_id
1 'polypeptide(L)'
;MPDIATLFLDAAPYRLRPLLPEDATALHNLVNDWEVVRMLSRLPFPYPRDLADDWIAATLAMHRAKQGYHFAILDNQNRFMGCVGLRVETLPQIGRVGMLGYWVGRPYWKQGIATKAATRLAHWALANLDITRLRATVAQDNAASATVLERTGFKAIGTDRQMFIARGTDHPVTVYEMTRTDINMPQTLPAARKLVLVSAAALVDTEGRVLLARRPEGKSLAGLWEFPGGKMEPGESAEAALIRELHEELGIDVSRGCLAPFTFASHSYTTFDLLMPLFLCRRWSGTPTGREGQALAWVHVKDLRDYPMPEADLPFIALLQETL
;
A
#
# COMPACT_ATOMS: atom_id res chain seq x y z
N MET A 1 -14.28 4.00 2.59
CA MET A 1 -13.18 4.24 1.65
C MET A 1 -12.06 4.93 2.41
N PRO A 2 -10.80 4.53 2.25
CA PRO A 2 -9.69 5.20 2.92
C PRO A 2 -9.62 6.68 2.52
N ASP A 3 -9.22 7.51 3.47
CA ASP A 3 -8.93 8.92 3.23
C ASP A 3 -7.82 9.02 2.19
N ILE A 4 -7.92 9.97 1.24
CA ILE A 4 -6.92 10.12 0.18
C ILE A 4 -5.54 10.42 0.74
N ALA A 5 -5.46 11.16 1.83
CA ALA A 5 -4.18 11.51 2.44
C ALA A 5 -3.34 10.27 2.85
N THR A 6 -4.02 9.12 3.03
CA THR A 6 -3.41 7.85 3.41
C THR A 6 -3.41 6.79 2.30
N LEU A 7 -3.90 7.13 1.08
CA LEU A 7 -4.00 6.18 -0.01
C LEU A 7 -2.66 6.04 -0.75
N PHE A 8 -1.92 5.00 -0.42
CA PHE A 8 -0.71 4.60 -1.13
C PHE A 8 -0.96 3.32 -1.93
N LEU A 9 -0.49 3.29 -3.19
CA LEU A 9 -0.54 2.09 -4.01
C LEU A 9 0.90 1.63 -4.29
N ASP A 10 1.22 0.42 -3.87
CA ASP A 10 2.50 -0.21 -4.17
C ASP A 10 2.53 -0.69 -5.63
N ALA A 11 3.46 -0.16 -6.41
CA ALA A 11 3.73 -0.51 -7.80
C ALA A 11 5.19 -0.97 -7.99
N ALA A 12 5.70 -1.75 -7.07
CA ALA A 12 7.11 -2.13 -6.90
C ALA A 12 7.92 -2.23 -8.21
N PRO A 13 9.11 -1.60 -8.28
CA PRO A 13 9.85 -0.87 -7.24
C PRO A 13 9.39 0.59 -7.04
N TYR A 14 8.31 1.00 -7.67
CA TYR A 14 7.75 2.35 -7.61
C TYR A 14 6.63 2.43 -6.59
N ARG A 15 6.34 3.66 -6.13
CA ARG A 15 5.22 3.97 -5.24
C ARG A 15 4.32 5.02 -5.86
N LEU A 16 3.01 4.88 -5.64
CA LEU A 16 2.02 5.84 -6.07
C LEU A 16 1.39 6.47 -4.82
N ARG A 17 1.47 7.79 -4.70
CA ARG A 17 0.77 8.55 -3.66
C ARG A 17 -0.03 9.70 -4.29
N PRO A 18 -1.03 10.21 -3.61
CA PRO A 18 -1.70 11.43 -4.05
C PRO A 18 -0.70 12.54 -4.32
N LEU A 19 -1.02 13.40 -5.27
CA LEU A 19 -0.23 14.59 -5.56
C LEU A 19 -0.27 15.54 -4.36
N LEU A 20 0.84 16.20 -4.10
CA LEU A 20 1.01 17.20 -3.04
C LEU A 20 1.41 18.55 -3.67
N PRO A 21 1.09 19.68 -3.04
CA PRO A 21 1.48 20.99 -3.57
C PRO A 21 2.98 21.13 -3.88
N GLU A 22 3.84 20.49 -3.07
CA GLU A 22 5.30 20.48 -3.29
C GLU A 22 5.74 19.76 -4.57
N ASP A 23 4.90 18.92 -5.17
CA ASP A 23 5.20 18.26 -6.44
C ASP A 23 5.17 19.20 -7.65
N ALA A 24 4.55 20.36 -7.53
CA ALA A 24 4.28 21.24 -8.66
C ALA A 24 5.53 21.66 -9.44
N THR A 25 6.65 21.88 -8.75
CA THR A 25 7.93 22.22 -9.41
C THR A 25 8.48 21.04 -10.19
N ALA A 26 8.53 19.84 -9.59
CA ALA A 26 9.03 18.65 -10.25
C ALA A 26 8.12 18.23 -11.42
N LEU A 27 6.80 18.35 -11.24
CA LEU A 27 5.80 18.10 -12.28
C LEU A 27 6.02 19.03 -13.46
N HIS A 28 6.07 20.37 -13.23
CA HIS A 28 6.29 21.35 -14.28
C HIS A 28 7.58 21.06 -15.05
N ASN A 29 8.71 20.84 -14.36
CA ASN A 29 10.00 20.60 -15.00
C ASN A 29 10.02 19.36 -15.89
N LEU A 30 9.30 18.31 -15.52
CA LEU A 30 9.27 17.05 -16.28
C LEU A 30 8.23 17.06 -17.39
N VAL A 31 7.09 17.72 -17.19
CA VAL A 31 6.03 17.74 -18.20
C VAL A 31 6.28 18.80 -19.28
N ASN A 32 6.99 19.88 -18.97
CA ASN A 32 7.32 20.96 -19.92
C ASN A 32 8.44 20.56 -20.90
N ASP A 33 8.37 19.34 -21.41
CA ASP A 33 9.18 18.80 -22.49
C ASP A 33 8.27 18.52 -23.69
N TRP A 34 8.61 19.02 -24.88
CA TRP A 34 7.80 18.85 -26.09
C TRP A 34 7.49 17.39 -26.38
N GLU A 35 8.46 16.48 -26.22
CA GLU A 35 8.26 15.06 -26.48
C GLU A 35 7.26 14.42 -25.51
N VAL A 36 7.11 14.98 -24.31
CA VAL A 36 6.10 14.56 -23.33
C VAL A 36 4.75 15.22 -23.67
N VAL A 37 4.72 16.56 -23.72
CA VAL A 37 3.45 17.31 -23.86
C VAL A 37 2.73 17.01 -25.17
N ARG A 38 3.45 16.86 -26.28
CA ARG A 38 2.83 16.57 -27.59
C ARG A 38 2.04 15.25 -27.60
N MET A 39 2.28 14.36 -26.63
CA MET A 39 1.53 13.10 -26.47
C MET A 39 0.35 13.22 -25.50
N LEU A 40 0.16 14.39 -24.89
CA LEU A 40 -0.92 14.68 -23.92
C LEU A 40 -1.95 15.62 -24.56
N SER A 41 -3.19 15.17 -24.65
CA SER A 41 -4.22 15.89 -25.41
C SER A 41 -4.64 17.24 -24.79
N ARG A 42 -4.48 17.39 -23.47
CA ARG A 42 -5.08 18.48 -22.69
C ARG A 42 -4.10 19.58 -22.26
N LEU A 43 -2.83 19.43 -22.55
CA LEU A 43 -1.81 20.37 -22.08
C LEU A 43 -1.33 21.28 -23.21
N PRO A 44 -1.17 22.59 -22.95
CA PRO A 44 -0.51 23.51 -23.87
C PRO A 44 1.00 23.32 -23.85
N PHE A 45 1.68 23.85 -24.87
CA PHE A 45 3.14 23.98 -24.88
C PHE A 45 3.55 25.40 -25.33
N PRO A 46 4.45 26.08 -24.61
CA PRO A 46 5.05 25.69 -23.31
C PRO A 46 3.98 25.48 -22.22
N TYR A 47 4.26 24.59 -21.27
CA TYR A 47 3.37 24.32 -20.13
C TYR A 47 3.58 25.40 -19.06
N PRO A 48 2.60 26.28 -18.78
CA PRO A 48 2.74 27.32 -17.77
C PRO A 48 2.93 26.77 -16.36
N ARG A 49 3.74 27.46 -15.55
CA ARG A 49 4.06 26.98 -14.20
C ARG A 49 2.85 26.99 -13.25
N ASP A 50 2.02 27.98 -13.32
CA ASP A 50 0.78 28.15 -12.55
C ASP A 50 -0.23 27.02 -12.81
N LEU A 51 -0.30 26.50 -14.05
CA LEU A 51 -1.15 25.37 -14.37
C LEU A 51 -0.77 24.08 -13.60
N ALA A 52 0.46 23.95 -13.12
CA ALA A 52 0.85 22.80 -12.30
C ALA A 52 0.22 22.86 -10.91
N ASP A 53 0.20 24.05 -10.30
CA ASP A 53 -0.43 24.26 -8.99
C ASP A 53 -1.96 24.09 -9.09
N ASP A 54 -2.57 24.71 -10.10
CA ASP A 54 -4.01 24.61 -10.35
C ASP A 54 -4.44 23.18 -10.61
N TRP A 55 -3.65 22.44 -11.41
CA TRP A 55 -3.97 21.04 -11.70
C TRP A 55 -3.88 20.15 -10.45
N ILE A 56 -2.86 20.33 -9.61
CA ILE A 56 -2.74 19.58 -8.34
C ILE A 56 -3.95 19.88 -7.45
N ALA A 57 -4.31 21.17 -7.28
CA ALA A 57 -5.48 21.55 -6.50
C ALA A 57 -6.78 20.94 -7.06
N ALA A 58 -6.95 20.95 -8.39
CA ALA A 58 -8.09 20.33 -9.05
C ALA A 58 -8.15 18.82 -8.85
N THR A 59 -7.00 18.10 -8.89
CA THR A 59 -6.97 16.65 -8.66
C THR A 59 -7.40 16.29 -7.25
N LEU A 60 -7.00 17.07 -6.25
CA LEU A 60 -7.42 16.87 -4.87
C LEU A 60 -8.94 17.12 -4.69
N ALA A 61 -9.48 18.14 -5.37
CA ALA A 61 -10.93 18.38 -5.37
C ALA A 61 -11.72 17.26 -6.05
N MET A 62 -11.26 16.79 -7.22
CA MET A 62 -11.86 15.64 -7.93
C MET A 62 -11.87 14.38 -7.07
N HIS A 63 -10.83 14.14 -6.31
CA HIS A 63 -10.78 12.99 -5.42
C HIS A 63 -11.84 13.07 -4.31
N ARG A 64 -11.94 14.22 -3.63
CA ARG A 64 -12.98 14.45 -2.60
C ARG A 64 -14.39 14.25 -3.17
N ALA A 65 -14.59 14.66 -4.42
CA ALA A 65 -15.86 14.47 -5.14
C ALA A 65 -16.04 13.04 -5.70
N LYS A 66 -15.07 12.14 -5.55
CA LYS A 66 -15.05 10.78 -6.14
C LYS A 66 -15.15 10.78 -7.69
N GLN A 67 -14.66 11.83 -8.32
CA GLN A 67 -14.69 12.05 -9.76
C GLN A 67 -13.35 11.79 -10.44
N GLY A 68 -12.27 11.63 -9.66
CA GLY A 68 -10.95 11.36 -10.22
C GLY A 68 -9.94 10.96 -9.14
N TYR A 69 -8.94 10.22 -9.55
CA TYR A 69 -7.89 9.66 -8.69
C TYR A 69 -6.56 9.79 -9.41
N HIS A 70 -5.73 10.73 -8.95
CA HIS A 70 -4.45 11.06 -9.58
C HIS A 70 -3.31 10.88 -8.59
N PHE A 71 -2.22 10.26 -9.05
CA PHE A 71 -1.08 9.88 -8.21
C PHE A 71 0.23 10.35 -8.84
N ALA A 72 1.12 10.83 -7.99
CA ALA A 72 2.54 10.95 -8.31
C ALA A 72 3.15 9.56 -8.39
N ILE A 73 4.00 9.32 -9.37
CA ILE A 73 4.83 8.12 -9.49
C ILE A 73 6.20 8.45 -8.89
N LEU A 74 6.61 7.71 -7.87
CA LEU A 74 7.85 7.92 -7.14
C LEU A 74 8.74 6.69 -7.22
N ASP A 75 10.05 6.91 -7.23
CA ASP A 75 11.02 5.84 -7.02
C ASP A 75 11.24 5.54 -5.52
N ASN A 76 12.17 4.64 -5.22
CA ASN A 76 12.54 4.27 -3.85
C ASN A 76 13.24 5.39 -3.05
N GLN A 77 13.68 6.46 -3.72
CA GLN A 77 14.27 7.66 -3.11
C GLN A 77 13.26 8.82 -3.01
N ASN A 78 11.96 8.56 -3.25
CA ASN A 78 10.89 9.54 -3.30
C ASN A 78 11.04 10.61 -4.41
N ARG A 79 11.84 10.36 -5.46
CA ARG A 79 11.94 11.27 -6.59
C ARG A 79 10.70 11.15 -7.47
N PHE A 80 10.12 12.30 -7.82
CA PHE A 80 8.97 12.39 -8.71
C PHE A 80 9.38 12.06 -10.15
N MET A 81 8.68 11.09 -10.76
CA MET A 81 9.01 10.57 -12.10
C MET A 81 7.92 10.84 -13.15
N GLY A 82 6.70 11.15 -12.71
CA GLY A 82 5.54 11.35 -13.58
C GLY A 82 4.24 11.19 -12.82
N CYS A 83 3.15 11.07 -13.56
CA CYS A 83 1.81 10.88 -12.99
C CYS A 83 1.06 9.75 -13.66
N VAL A 84 0.19 9.11 -12.87
CA VAL A 84 -0.85 8.21 -13.36
C VAL A 84 -2.17 8.59 -12.69
N GLY A 85 -3.27 8.54 -13.41
CA GLY A 85 -4.55 8.88 -12.85
C GLY A 85 -5.72 8.38 -13.68
N LEU A 86 -6.90 8.46 -13.10
CA LEU A 86 -8.15 8.25 -13.82
C LEU A 86 -9.18 9.30 -13.43
N ARG A 87 -10.09 9.60 -14.36
CA ARG A 87 -11.32 10.34 -14.11
C ARG A 87 -12.51 9.42 -14.29
N VAL A 88 -13.48 9.57 -13.42
CA VAL A 88 -14.73 8.80 -13.52
C VAL A 88 -15.72 9.63 -14.31
N GLU A 89 -16.14 9.09 -15.45
CA GLU A 89 -17.12 9.70 -16.34
C GLU A 89 -18.34 8.79 -16.48
N THR A 90 -19.51 9.35 -16.73
CA THR A 90 -20.71 8.58 -17.08
C THR A 90 -20.94 8.71 -18.57
N LEU A 91 -20.75 7.61 -19.29
CA LEU A 91 -20.97 7.55 -20.72
C LEU A 91 -22.39 7.02 -21.02
N PRO A 92 -23.11 7.62 -22.01
CA PRO A 92 -24.41 7.12 -22.44
C PRO A 92 -24.33 5.61 -22.78
N GLN A 93 -25.35 4.83 -22.37
CA GLN A 93 -25.49 3.39 -22.64
C GLN A 93 -24.41 2.47 -22.04
N ILE A 94 -23.33 3.02 -21.49
CA ILE A 94 -22.21 2.26 -20.93
C ILE A 94 -22.20 2.36 -19.40
N GLY A 95 -22.64 3.49 -18.83
CA GLY A 95 -22.59 3.76 -17.41
C GLY A 95 -21.28 4.41 -16.97
N ARG A 96 -20.90 4.18 -15.72
CA ARG A 96 -19.70 4.78 -15.12
C ARG A 96 -18.43 4.08 -15.60
N VAL A 97 -17.49 4.88 -16.13
CA VAL A 97 -16.24 4.44 -16.75
C VAL A 97 -15.08 5.21 -16.15
N GLY A 98 -13.96 4.57 -15.90
CA GLY A 98 -12.70 5.23 -15.52
C GLY A 98 -11.87 5.56 -16.78
N MET A 99 -11.61 6.84 -17.01
CA MET A 99 -10.74 7.31 -18.11
C MET A 99 -9.30 7.37 -17.60
N LEU A 100 -8.50 6.35 -17.92
CA LEU A 100 -7.10 6.23 -17.48
C LEU A 100 -6.18 7.13 -18.33
N GLY A 101 -5.25 7.78 -17.66
CA GLY A 101 -4.18 8.54 -18.29
C GLY A 101 -2.89 8.49 -17.46
N TYR A 102 -1.76 8.61 -18.11
CA TYR A 102 -0.44 8.65 -17.48
C TYR A 102 0.57 9.39 -18.35
N TRP A 103 1.61 9.85 -17.70
CA TRP A 103 2.82 10.33 -18.35
C TRP A 103 4.03 10.09 -17.44
N VAL A 104 5.20 9.96 -18.03
CA VAL A 104 6.48 9.80 -17.35
C VAL A 104 7.46 10.78 -17.97
N GLY A 105 8.24 11.46 -17.13
CA GLY A 105 9.27 12.39 -17.58
C GLY A 105 10.30 11.69 -18.47
N ARG A 106 10.76 12.39 -19.53
CA ARG A 106 11.67 11.84 -20.55
C ARG A 106 12.91 11.13 -20.01
N PRO A 107 13.59 11.62 -18.93
CA PRO A 107 14.74 10.93 -18.36
C PRO A 107 14.47 9.52 -17.82
N TYR A 108 13.20 9.20 -17.59
CA TYR A 108 12.76 7.93 -16.98
C TYR A 108 12.08 6.97 -17.96
N TRP A 109 12.11 7.28 -19.26
CA TRP A 109 11.49 6.41 -20.28
C TRP A 109 12.20 5.06 -20.40
N LYS A 110 11.50 4.09 -20.98
CA LYS A 110 11.99 2.71 -21.25
C LYS A 110 12.37 1.89 -19.99
N GLN A 111 11.94 2.31 -18.79
CA GLN A 111 12.18 1.61 -17.54
C GLN A 111 10.95 0.81 -17.03
N GLY A 112 9.89 0.70 -17.84
CA GLY A 112 8.66 -0.02 -17.45
C GLY A 112 7.77 0.72 -16.44
N ILE A 113 8.11 1.94 -16.06
CA ILE A 113 7.42 2.74 -15.03
C ILE A 113 5.94 2.90 -15.34
N ALA A 114 5.61 3.38 -16.55
CA ALA A 114 4.23 3.60 -16.97
C ALA A 114 3.40 2.31 -16.91
N THR A 115 3.95 1.18 -17.35
CA THR A 115 3.26 -0.12 -17.31
C THR A 115 2.93 -0.51 -15.86
N LYS A 116 3.91 -0.46 -14.95
CA LYS A 116 3.70 -0.83 -13.54
C LYS A 116 2.69 0.09 -12.85
N ALA A 117 2.80 1.40 -13.06
CA ALA A 117 1.90 2.38 -12.49
C ALA A 117 0.46 2.23 -13.04
N ALA A 118 0.31 2.08 -14.36
CA ALA A 118 -0.99 1.90 -15.01
C ALA A 118 -1.65 0.58 -14.57
N THR A 119 -0.91 -0.54 -14.55
CA THR A 119 -1.41 -1.83 -14.07
C THR A 119 -1.90 -1.73 -12.63
N ARG A 120 -1.10 -1.14 -11.75
CA ARG A 120 -1.47 -1.02 -10.34
C ARG A 120 -2.72 -0.18 -10.13
N LEU A 121 -2.81 0.97 -10.80
CA LEU A 121 -3.99 1.83 -10.71
C LEU A 121 -5.22 1.19 -11.34
N ALA A 122 -5.09 0.54 -12.49
CA ALA A 122 -6.19 -0.14 -13.17
C ALA A 122 -6.80 -1.24 -12.29
N HIS A 123 -5.97 -2.09 -11.70
CA HIS A 123 -6.41 -3.14 -10.79
C HIS A 123 -7.11 -2.58 -9.55
N TRP A 124 -6.50 -1.56 -8.92
CA TRP A 124 -7.10 -0.90 -7.77
C TRP A 124 -8.46 -0.28 -8.12
N ALA A 125 -8.55 0.42 -9.24
CA ALA A 125 -9.77 1.11 -9.64
C ALA A 125 -10.94 0.15 -9.92
N LEU A 126 -10.69 -0.92 -10.68
CA LEU A 126 -11.70 -1.93 -10.97
C LEU A 126 -12.11 -2.74 -9.73
N ALA A 127 -11.24 -2.86 -8.72
CA ALA A 127 -11.57 -3.53 -7.48
C ALA A 127 -12.35 -2.64 -6.49
N ASN A 128 -12.07 -1.33 -6.45
CA ASN A 128 -12.53 -0.46 -5.37
C ASN A 128 -13.55 0.61 -5.79
N LEU A 129 -13.64 0.91 -7.09
CA LEU A 129 -14.57 1.94 -7.58
C LEU A 129 -15.82 1.31 -8.20
N ASP A 130 -16.92 2.05 -8.11
CA ASP A 130 -18.16 1.71 -8.79
C ASP A 130 -18.06 2.09 -10.29
N ILE A 131 -17.23 1.36 -11.00
CA ILE A 131 -17.03 1.44 -12.45
C ILE A 131 -17.04 0.03 -13.05
N THR A 132 -17.55 -0.09 -14.27
CA THR A 132 -17.63 -1.39 -14.95
C THR A 132 -16.40 -1.68 -15.82
N ARG A 133 -15.72 -0.61 -16.27
CA ARG A 133 -14.59 -0.68 -17.19
C ARG A 133 -13.68 0.54 -17.08
N LEU A 134 -12.48 0.38 -17.61
CA LEU A 134 -11.52 1.46 -17.84
C LEU A 134 -11.38 1.69 -19.34
N ARG A 135 -11.22 2.95 -19.73
CA ARG A 135 -10.85 3.36 -21.09
C ARG A 135 -9.62 4.25 -21.10
N ALA A 136 -8.90 4.20 -22.18
CA ALA A 136 -7.80 5.11 -22.47
C ALA A 136 -7.77 5.41 -23.98
N THR A 137 -7.33 6.60 -24.35
CA THR A 137 -7.11 6.99 -25.75
C THR A 137 -5.64 7.27 -25.98
N VAL A 138 -5.10 6.80 -27.08
CA VAL A 138 -3.70 6.94 -27.44
C VAL A 138 -3.60 7.47 -28.87
N ALA A 139 -2.82 8.53 -29.08
CA ALA A 139 -2.51 8.99 -30.43
C ALA A 139 -1.86 7.88 -31.23
N GLN A 140 -2.27 7.66 -32.49
CA GLN A 140 -1.79 6.55 -33.29
C GLN A 140 -0.28 6.59 -33.56
N ASP A 141 0.33 7.77 -33.45
CA ASP A 141 1.78 7.94 -33.55
C ASP A 141 2.52 7.69 -32.21
N ASN A 142 1.81 7.31 -31.13
CA ASN A 142 2.39 6.98 -29.81
C ASN A 142 2.42 5.47 -29.55
N ALA A 143 3.22 4.74 -30.32
CA ALA A 143 3.35 3.29 -30.18
C ALA A 143 3.83 2.85 -28.79
N ALA A 144 4.61 3.70 -28.09
CA ALA A 144 5.07 3.41 -26.73
C ALA A 144 3.90 3.32 -25.74
N SER A 145 2.95 4.25 -25.82
CA SER A 145 1.76 4.23 -24.94
C SER A 145 0.82 3.07 -25.32
N ALA A 146 0.67 2.75 -26.60
CA ALA A 146 -0.08 1.57 -27.04
C ALA A 146 0.47 0.30 -26.38
N THR A 147 1.79 0.07 -26.47
CA THR A 147 2.47 -1.06 -25.81
C THR A 147 2.25 -1.09 -24.29
N VAL A 148 2.24 0.06 -23.62
CA VAL A 148 1.95 0.13 -22.18
C VAL A 148 0.54 -0.38 -21.91
N LEU A 149 -0.47 0.08 -22.63
CA LEU A 149 -1.86 -0.34 -22.43
C LEU A 149 -2.06 -1.82 -22.71
N GLU A 150 -1.50 -2.34 -23.80
CA GLU A 150 -1.56 -3.76 -24.15
C GLU A 150 -0.94 -4.64 -23.06
N ARG A 151 0.24 -4.26 -22.55
CA ARG A 151 0.90 -4.96 -21.43
C ARG A 151 0.12 -4.86 -20.12
N THR A 152 -0.67 -3.82 -19.95
CA THR A 152 -1.56 -3.66 -18.79
C THR A 152 -2.82 -4.53 -18.90
N GLY A 153 -3.14 -5.04 -20.09
CA GLY A 153 -4.31 -5.88 -20.37
C GLY A 153 -5.46 -5.16 -21.07
N PHE A 154 -5.25 -3.92 -21.50
CA PHE A 154 -6.23 -3.21 -22.32
C PHE A 154 -6.27 -3.78 -23.74
N LYS A 155 -7.46 -3.78 -24.35
CA LYS A 155 -7.70 -4.18 -25.74
C LYS A 155 -8.15 -2.99 -26.56
N ALA A 156 -7.63 -2.86 -27.77
CA ALA A 156 -8.10 -1.87 -28.72
C ALA A 156 -9.54 -2.21 -29.15
N ILE A 157 -10.46 -1.25 -29.03
CA ILE A 157 -11.89 -1.43 -29.32
C ILE A 157 -12.37 -0.54 -30.48
N GLY A 158 -11.55 0.38 -30.96
CA GLY A 158 -11.91 1.26 -32.07
C GLY A 158 -10.96 2.44 -32.20
N THR A 159 -11.34 3.36 -33.07
CA THR A 159 -10.60 4.61 -33.33
C THR A 159 -11.51 5.80 -33.18
N ASP A 160 -10.94 6.94 -32.84
CA ASP A 160 -11.62 8.22 -32.70
C ASP A 160 -10.68 9.36 -33.12
N ARG A 161 -11.12 10.60 -33.02
CA ARG A 161 -10.29 11.79 -33.19
C ARG A 161 -10.33 12.62 -31.93
N GLN A 162 -9.18 13.18 -31.57
CA GLN A 162 -9.06 13.98 -30.36
C GLN A 162 -8.16 15.19 -30.61
N MET A 163 -8.58 16.35 -30.10
CA MET A 163 -7.77 17.57 -30.10
C MET A 163 -6.57 17.39 -29.17
N PHE A 164 -5.39 17.73 -29.68
CA PHE A 164 -4.16 17.85 -28.91
C PHE A 164 -3.76 19.32 -28.82
N ILE A 165 -3.97 19.93 -27.67
CA ILE A 165 -3.81 21.38 -27.48
C ILE A 165 -2.41 21.84 -27.90
N ALA A 166 -1.36 21.13 -27.44
CA ALA A 166 0.02 21.48 -27.78
C ALA A 166 0.31 21.36 -29.30
N ARG A 167 -0.38 20.48 -30.00
CA ARG A 167 -0.21 20.29 -31.45
C ARG A 167 -1.12 21.21 -32.27
N GLY A 168 -2.14 21.80 -31.64
CA GLY A 168 -3.09 22.71 -32.30
C GLY A 168 -4.04 22.04 -33.28
N THR A 169 -4.11 20.73 -33.33
CA THR A 169 -4.92 19.99 -34.33
C THR A 169 -5.53 18.71 -33.74
N ASP A 170 -6.60 18.23 -34.41
CA ASP A 170 -7.17 16.93 -34.14
C ASP A 170 -6.28 15.80 -34.71
N HIS A 171 -6.01 14.82 -33.89
CA HIS A 171 -5.24 13.65 -34.26
C HIS A 171 -6.07 12.36 -34.15
N PRO A 172 -5.82 11.37 -35.02
CA PRO A 172 -6.42 10.06 -34.85
C PRO A 172 -5.89 9.39 -33.60
N VAL A 173 -6.79 8.79 -32.82
CA VAL A 173 -6.48 8.04 -31.60
C VAL A 173 -7.05 6.64 -31.69
N THR A 174 -6.39 5.69 -31.05
CA THR A 174 -6.94 4.36 -30.77
C THR A 174 -7.57 4.38 -29.39
N VAL A 175 -8.79 3.85 -29.30
CA VAL A 175 -9.53 3.70 -28.04
C VAL A 175 -9.25 2.31 -27.49
N TYR A 176 -8.78 2.26 -26.27
CA TYR A 176 -8.51 1.03 -25.52
C TYR A 176 -9.52 0.87 -24.39
N GLU A 177 -9.90 -0.38 -24.11
CA GLU A 177 -10.81 -0.72 -23.01
C GLU A 177 -10.28 -1.92 -22.24
N MET A 178 -10.54 -1.92 -20.92
CA MET A 178 -10.26 -3.02 -20.00
C MET A 178 -11.46 -3.17 -19.07
N THR A 179 -11.88 -4.40 -18.84
CA THR A 179 -12.97 -4.75 -17.93
C THR A 179 -12.46 -5.59 -16.75
N ARG A 180 -13.30 -5.84 -15.77
CA ARG A 180 -12.94 -6.74 -14.65
C ARG A 180 -12.59 -8.15 -15.09
N THR A 181 -13.16 -8.62 -16.19
CA THR A 181 -12.88 -9.96 -16.75
C THR A 181 -11.54 -10.05 -17.47
N ASP A 182 -11.00 -8.93 -17.93
CA ASP A 182 -9.68 -8.88 -18.59
C ASP A 182 -8.53 -8.91 -17.58
N ILE A 183 -8.80 -8.55 -16.33
CA ILE A 183 -7.89 -8.80 -15.26
C ILE A 183 -8.14 -10.23 -14.80
N ASN A 184 -7.13 -11.09 -14.80
CA ASN A 184 -7.17 -12.37 -14.08
C ASN A 184 -7.16 -12.11 -12.56
N MET A 185 -7.99 -11.18 -12.11
CA MET A 185 -8.34 -11.08 -10.70
C MET A 185 -9.27 -12.26 -10.41
N PRO A 186 -9.03 -13.02 -9.35
CA PRO A 186 -10.04 -13.92 -8.84
C PRO A 186 -11.34 -13.12 -8.74
N GLN A 187 -12.44 -13.65 -9.31
CA GLN A 187 -13.76 -12.98 -9.41
C GLN A 187 -14.42 -12.71 -8.04
N THR A 188 -13.73 -13.05 -7.03
CA THR A 188 -13.93 -12.60 -5.67
C THR A 188 -12.75 -11.68 -5.33
N LEU A 189 -13.02 -10.49 -4.78
CA LEU A 189 -12.14 -9.95 -3.73
C LEU A 189 -11.74 -11.16 -2.91
N PRO A 190 -10.45 -11.46 -2.67
CA PRO A 190 -10.10 -12.57 -1.81
C PRO A 190 -10.99 -12.39 -0.58
N ALA A 191 -11.86 -13.36 -0.32
CA ALA A 191 -12.88 -13.29 0.72
C ALA A 191 -12.17 -12.70 1.90
N ALA A 192 -12.64 -11.54 2.39
CA ALA A 192 -11.87 -10.64 3.23
C ALA A 192 -11.05 -11.50 4.16
N ARG A 193 -9.72 -11.56 3.95
CA ARG A 193 -8.89 -12.49 4.70
C ARG A 193 -9.20 -12.22 6.14
N LYS A 194 -9.45 -13.25 6.89
CA LYS A 194 -9.79 -13.10 8.31
C LYS A 194 -8.67 -12.28 8.95
N LEU A 195 -8.98 -11.06 9.39
CA LEU A 195 -8.03 -10.30 10.17
C LEU A 195 -7.94 -10.95 11.55
N VAL A 196 -6.76 -11.41 11.89
CA VAL A 196 -6.44 -11.95 13.21
C VAL A 196 -5.72 -10.87 13.98
N LEU A 197 -6.31 -10.44 15.07
CA LEU A 197 -5.70 -9.50 16.00
C LEU A 197 -5.03 -10.31 17.10
N VAL A 198 -3.74 -10.06 17.32
CA VAL A 198 -2.92 -10.65 18.38
C VAL A 198 -2.32 -9.52 19.17
N SER A 199 -2.25 -9.60 20.47
CA SER A 199 -1.54 -8.64 21.32
C SER A 199 -0.35 -9.32 21.96
N ALA A 200 0.85 -8.71 21.89
CA ALA A 200 2.09 -9.29 22.39
C ALA A 200 2.84 -8.31 23.33
N ALA A 201 3.67 -8.85 24.23
CA ALA A 201 4.52 -8.09 25.14
C ALA A 201 6.00 -8.43 24.99
N ALA A 202 6.83 -7.40 24.92
CA ALA A 202 8.23 -7.49 25.28
C ALA A 202 8.34 -7.24 26.80
N LEU A 203 8.35 -8.34 27.58
CA LEU A 203 8.62 -8.28 29.02
C LEU A 203 10.11 -8.07 29.22
N VAL A 204 10.51 -6.97 29.86
CA VAL A 204 11.91 -6.58 30.03
C VAL A 204 12.28 -6.63 31.51
N ASP A 205 13.26 -7.47 31.85
CA ASP A 205 13.73 -7.59 33.22
C ASP A 205 14.70 -6.46 33.64
N THR A 206 15.19 -6.53 34.89
CA THR A 206 16.11 -5.53 35.45
C THR A 206 17.50 -5.55 34.81
N GLU A 207 17.85 -6.61 34.07
CA GLU A 207 19.11 -6.76 33.34
C GLU A 207 18.96 -6.35 31.87
N GLY A 208 17.77 -5.87 31.43
CA GLY A 208 17.48 -5.49 30.06
C GLY A 208 17.28 -6.65 29.10
N ARG A 209 17.05 -7.88 29.64
CA ARG A 209 16.73 -9.04 28.81
C ARG A 209 15.23 -9.09 28.51
N VAL A 210 14.88 -9.64 27.38
CA VAL A 210 13.50 -9.82 26.93
C VAL A 210 13.09 -11.28 27.09
N LEU A 211 11.88 -11.52 27.59
CA LEU A 211 11.33 -12.87 27.72
C LEU A 211 10.78 -13.32 26.37
N LEU A 212 11.23 -14.49 25.94
CA LEU A 212 10.67 -15.24 24.80
C LEU A 212 10.01 -16.53 25.30
N ALA A 213 8.93 -16.92 24.64
CA ALA A 213 8.26 -18.20 24.82
C ALA A 213 8.42 -19.06 23.57
N ARG A 214 8.75 -20.34 23.73
CA ARG A 214 8.87 -21.29 22.63
C ARG A 214 7.57 -22.05 22.45
N ARG A 215 7.01 -21.97 21.25
CA ARG A 215 5.75 -22.66 20.92
C ARG A 215 5.86 -24.18 21.10
N PRO A 216 4.94 -24.80 21.86
CA PRO A 216 5.00 -26.22 22.14
C PRO A 216 4.70 -27.05 20.89
N GLU A 217 5.09 -28.34 20.93
CA GLU A 217 4.75 -29.30 19.89
C GLU A 217 3.23 -29.45 19.76
N GLY A 218 2.75 -29.64 18.52
CA GLY A 218 1.31 -29.74 18.20
C GLY A 218 0.59 -28.41 17.94
N LYS A 219 1.17 -27.29 18.27
CA LYS A 219 0.64 -25.95 17.84
C LYS A 219 1.23 -25.53 16.48
N SER A 220 0.53 -24.67 15.76
CA SER A 220 1.04 -24.06 14.53
C SER A 220 2.36 -23.33 14.80
N LEU A 221 3.36 -23.43 13.89
CA LEU A 221 4.69 -22.86 14.04
C LEU A 221 5.46 -23.41 15.26
N ALA A 222 5.25 -24.69 15.63
CA ALA A 222 5.92 -25.34 16.75
C ALA A 222 7.44 -25.20 16.68
N GLY A 223 8.06 -24.99 17.85
CA GLY A 223 9.51 -24.85 17.99
C GLY A 223 10.06 -23.43 17.73
N LEU A 224 9.27 -22.50 17.17
CA LEU A 224 9.67 -21.11 17.04
C LEU A 224 9.50 -20.36 18.37
N TRP A 225 10.32 -19.34 18.56
CA TRP A 225 10.27 -18.43 19.70
C TRP A 225 9.46 -17.19 19.35
N GLU A 226 8.64 -16.72 20.26
CA GLU A 226 7.76 -15.57 20.05
C GLU A 226 7.71 -14.68 21.30
N PHE A 227 7.25 -13.45 21.14
CA PHE A 227 6.92 -12.62 22.28
C PHE A 227 5.63 -13.15 22.92
N PRO A 228 5.58 -13.28 24.27
CA PRO A 228 4.38 -13.74 24.97
C PRO A 228 3.16 -12.91 24.65
N GLY A 229 2.02 -13.56 24.46
CA GLY A 229 0.75 -12.91 24.13
C GLY A 229 -0.15 -13.83 23.33
N GLY A 230 -1.31 -13.32 22.92
CA GLY A 230 -2.28 -14.14 22.24
C GLY A 230 -3.35 -13.38 21.46
N LYS A 231 -4.36 -14.11 21.00
CA LYS A 231 -5.43 -13.57 20.17
C LYS A 231 -6.37 -12.70 21.01
N MET A 232 -6.75 -11.57 20.44
CA MET A 232 -7.83 -10.74 21.00
C MET A 232 -9.18 -11.42 20.76
N GLU A 233 -10.01 -11.46 21.80
CA GLU A 233 -11.40 -11.89 21.69
C GLU A 233 -12.32 -10.75 21.24
N PRO A 234 -13.51 -11.07 20.68
CA PRO A 234 -14.46 -10.04 20.26
C PRO A 234 -14.86 -9.13 21.42
N GLY A 235 -14.61 -7.82 21.25
CA GLY A 235 -14.92 -6.80 22.27
C GLY A 235 -13.79 -6.51 23.26
N GLU A 236 -12.68 -7.26 23.22
CA GLU A 236 -11.50 -6.98 24.03
C GLU A 236 -10.67 -5.82 23.46
N SER A 237 -10.09 -4.99 24.34
CA SER A 237 -8.98 -4.12 23.95
C SER A 237 -7.66 -4.92 23.90
N ALA A 238 -6.67 -4.40 23.16
CA ALA A 238 -5.37 -5.05 23.04
C ALA A 238 -4.69 -5.27 24.40
N GLU A 239 -4.82 -4.30 25.31
CA GLU A 239 -4.28 -4.42 26.67
C GLU A 239 -5.04 -5.44 27.52
N ALA A 240 -6.37 -5.53 27.38
CA ALA A 240 -7.17 -6.51 28.12
C ALA A 240 -6.82 -7.94 27.71
N ALA A 241 -6.77 -8.17 26.39
CA ALA A 241 -6.34 -9.45 25.84
C ALA A 241 -4.94 -9.84 26.33
N LEU A 242 -3.99 -8.90 26.29
CA LEU A 242 -2.63 -9.16 26.70
C LEU A 242 -2.52 -9.48 28.19
N ILE A 243 -3.24 -8.78 29.07
CA ILE A 243 -3.26 -9.05 30.51
C ILE A 243 -3.81 -10.46 30.75
N ARG A 244 -4.91 -10.86 30.09
CA ARG A 244 -5.48 -12.21 30.20
C ARG A 244 -4.48 -13.27 29.75
N GLU A 245 -3.89 -13.12 28.56
CA GLU A 245 -2.93 -14.09 27.98
C GLU A 245 -1.68 -14.23 28.85
N LEU A 246 -1.10 -13.13 29.35
CA LEU A 246 0.07 -13.19 30.24
C LEU A 246 -0.26 -13.90 31.57
N HIS A 247 -1.48 -13.73 32.09
CA HIS A 247 -1.93 -14.46 33.26
C HIS A 247 -2.11 -15.95 32.96
N GLU A 248 -2.76 -16.31 31.87
CA GLU A 248 -3.05 -17.69 31.46
C GLU A 248 -1.76 -18.45 31.13
N GLU A 249 -0.92 -17.89 30.25
CA GLU A 249 0.26 -18.54 29.72
C GLU A 249 1.48 -18.52 30.66
N LEU A 250 1.68 -17.40 31.37
CA LEU A 250 2.88 -17.19 32.17
C LEU A 250 2.63 -17.14 33.69
N GLY A 251 1.39 -17.01 34.11
CA GLY A 251 1.05 -16.91 35.53
C GLY A 251 1.46 -15.62 36.21
N ILE A 252 1.61 -14.56 35.46
CA ILE A 252 1.95 -13.23 35.98
C ILE A 252 0.76 -12.29 35.91
N ASP A 253 0.71 -11.36 36.85
CA ASP A 253 -0.30 -10.32 36.86
C ASP A 253 0.29 -8.99 36.42
N VAL A 254 -0.30 -8.40 35.37
CA VAL A 254 0.10 -7.13 34.80
C VAL A 254 -1.05 -6.15 34.90
N SER A 255 -0.78 -4.93 35.37
CA SER A 255 -1.77 -3.86 35.33
C SER A 255 -1.70 -3.10 34.01
N ARG A 256 -2.83 -2.56 33.54
CA ARG A 256 -2.90 -1.79 32.29
C ARG A 256 -1.88 -0.64 32.24
N GLY A 257 -1.63 0.02 33.35
CA GLY A 257 -0.65 1.11 33.44
C GLY A 257 0.82 0.68 33.30
N CYS A 258 1.11 -0.63 33.32
CA CYS A 258 2.44 -1.18 33.09
C CYS A 258 2.68 -1.57 31.62
N LEU A 259 1.67 -1.50 30.76
CA LEU A 259 1.75 -1.79 29.34
C LEU A 259 1.96 -0.48 28.57
N ALA A 260 3.18 -0.23 28.15
CA ALA A 260 3.51 0.93 27.32
C ALA A 260 3.38 0.52 25.84
N PRO A 261 2.48 1.14 25.04
CA PRO A 261 2.43 0.88 23.60
C PRO A 261 3.80 1.16 22.97
N PHE A 262 4.30 0.21 22.20
CA PHE A 262 5.64 0.33 21.60
C PHE A 262 5.57 0.45 20.08
N THR A 263 5.05 -0.57 19.41
CA THR A 263 4.93 -0.63 17.96
C THR A 263 3.87 -1.65 17.55
N PHE A 264 3.73 -1.89 16.25
CA PHE A 264 2.92 -2.99 15.74
C PHE A 264 3.60 -3.67 14.56
N ALA A 265 3.26 -4.92 14.30
CA ALA A 265 3.59 -5.64 13.07
C ALA A 265 2.32 -6.03 12.32
N SER A 266 2.39 -6.02 11.01
CA SER A 266 1.38 -6.62 10.13
C SER A 266 2.05 -7.64 9.23
N HIS A 267 1.43 -8.81 9.10
CA HIS A 267 1.93 -9.89 8.26
C HIS A 267 0.78 -10.61 7.55
N SER A 268 0.95 -10.89 6.25
CA SER A 268 -0.03 -11.61 5.44
C SER A 268 0.37 -13.07 5.30
N TYR A 269 -0.30 -13.95 6.05
CA TYR A 269 -0.19 -15.39 5.87
C TYR A 269 -1.08 -15.87 4.70
N THR A 270 -0.95 -17.11 4.28
CA THR A 270 -1.71 -17.65 3.15
C THR A 270 -3.23 -17.59 3.35
N THR A 271 -3.72 -17.75 4.60
CA THR A 271 -5.15 -17.87 4.92
C THR A 271 -5.73 -16.71 5.72
N PHE A 272 -4.90 -15.84 6.31
CA PHE A 272 -5.32 -14.72 7.13
C PHE A 272 -4.28 -13.60 7.11
N ASP A 273 -4.71 -12.39 7.47
CA ASP A 273 -3.83 -11.26 7.74
C ASP A 273 -3.72 -11.07 9.25
N LEU A 274 -2.50 -10.87 9.74
CA LEU A 274 -2.20 -10.62 11.15
C LEU A 274 -1.94 -9.13 11.38
N LEU A 275 -2.51 -8.58 12.45
CA LEU A 275 -2.10 -7.30 13.03
C LEU A 275 -1.79 -7.54 14.50
N MET A 276 -0.56 -7.18 14.89
CA MET A 276 -0.03 -7.49 16.24
C MET A 276 0.61 -6.26 16.86
N PRO A 277 -0.10 -5.51 17.75
CA PRO A 277 0.50 -4.52 18.62
C PRO A 277 1.45 -5.19 19.61
N LEU A 278 2.63 -4.60 19.78
CA LEU A 278 3.62 -4.97 20.79
C LEU A 278 3.68 -3.90 21.88
N PHE A 279 3.60 -4.34 23.13
CA PHE A 279 3.74 -3.49 24.30
C PHE A 279 5.06 -3.78 25.02
N LEU A 280 5.71 -2.75 25.55
CA LEU A 280 6.80 -2.90 26.53
C LEU A 280 6.20 -3.02 27.92
N CYS A 281 6.64 -4.03 28.67
CA CYS A 281 6.26 -4.23 30.06
C CYS A 281 7.50 -4.47 30.94
N ARG A 282 7.72 -3.63 31.95
CA ARG A 282 8.85 -3.70 32.89
C ARG A 282 8.42 -3.96 34.33
N ARG A 283 7.12 -4.14 34.58
CA ARG A 283 6.55 -4.36 35.91
C ARG A 283 5.39 -5.34 35.85
N TRP A 284 5.50 -6.38 36.61
CA TRP A 284 4.48 -7.41 36.82
C TRP A 284 4.61 -8.00 38.23
N SER A 285 3.61 -8.74 38.67
CA SER A 285 3.64 -9.55 39.89
C SER A 285 3.73 -11.04 39.53
N GLY A 286 4.42 -11.82 40.32
CA GLY A 286 4.64 -13.24 40.07
C GLY A 286 5.94 -13.53 39.32
N THR A 287 6.25 -14.81 39.15
CA THR A 287 7.41 -15.28 38.37
C THR A 287 6.91 -15.93 37.09
N PRO A 288 7.36 -15.48 35.91
CA PRO A 288 6.94 -16.09 34.65
C PRO A 288 7.28 -17.58 34.59
N THR A 289 6.28 -18.40 34.35
CA THR A 289 6.40 -19.87 34.20
C THR A 289 5.54 -20.32 33.04
N GLY A 290 6.05 -21.21 32.19
CA GLY A 290 5.29 -21.75 31.05
C GLY A 290 4.16 -22.66 31.49
N ARG A 291 2.95 -22.18 31.62
CA ARG A 291 1.78 -22.91 32.09
C ARG A 291 1.16 -23.85 31.07
N GLU A 292 1.43 -23.60 29.79
CA GLU A 292 0.94 -24.42 28.66
C GLU A 292 2.02 -25.36 28.09
N GLY A 293 3.11 -25.61 28.82
CA GLY A 293 4.20 -26.46 28.37
C GLY A 293 5.24 -25.77 27.48
N GLN A 294 5.12 -24.44 27.28
CA GLN A 294 6.12 -23.67 26.56
C GLN A 294 7.41 -23.52 27.37
N ALA A 295 8.56 -23.63 26.70
CA ALA A 295 9.85 -23.25 27.29
C ALA A 295 9.99 -21.70 27.25
N LEU A 296 10.59 -21.17 28.30
CA LEU A 296 10.84 -19.73 28.42
C LEU A 296 12.35 -19.45 28.39
N ALA A 297 12.75 -18.32 27.80
CA ALA A 297 14.12 -17.86 27.78
C ALA A 297 14.19 -16.34 27.98
N TRP A 298 15.04 -15.89 28.91
CA TRP A 298 15.44 -14.49 29.03
C TRP A 298 16.63 -14.23 28.11
N VAL A 299 16.44 -13.37 27.10
CA VAL A 299 17.39 -13.17 26.02
C VAL A 299 17.84 -11.70 25.97
N HIS A 300 19.14 -11.46 25.89
CA HIS A 300 19.62 -10.10 25.66
C HIS A 300 19.17 -9.62 24.27
N VAL A 301 18.80 -8.36 24.17
CA VAL A 301 18.24 -7.78 22.93
C VAL A 301 19.15 -7.97 21.72
N LYS A 302 20.47 -7.89 21.92
CA LYS A 302 21.48 -8.14 20.86
C LYS A 302 21.44 -9.56 20.29
N ASP A 303 20.99 -10.55 21.10
CA ASP A 303 21.02 -11.97 20.78
C ASP A 303 19.65 -12.49 20.26
N LEU A 304 18.62 -11.61 20.14
CA LEU A 304 17.27 -12.01 19.69
C LEU A 304 17.27 -12.62 18.29
N ARG A 305 18.21 -12.26 17.43
CA ARG A 305 18.33 -12.81 16.06
C ARG A 305 18.79 -14.29 16.03
N ASP A 306 19.35 -14.80 17.12
CA ASP A 306 19.80 -16.18 17.22
C ASP A 306 18.63 -17.15 17.52
N TYR A 307 17.46 -16.60 17.83
CA TYR A 307 16.25 -17.34 18.11
C TYR A 307 15.36 -17.39 16.87
N PRO A 308 15.02 -18.59 16.34
CA PRO A 308 14.12 -18.71 15.21
C PRO A 308 12.72 -18.23 15.60
N MET A 309 12.20 -17.21 14.92
CA MET A 309 10.92 -16.58 15.20
C MET A 309 9.96 -16.64 14.00
N PRO A 310 8.63 -16.53 14.23
CA PRO A 310 7.67 -16.27 13.17
C PRO A 310 8.02 -14.99 12.40
N GLU A 311 7.70 -14.94 11.10
CA GLU A 311 7.99 -13.77 10.25
C GLU A 311 7.35 -12.47 10.77
N ALA A 312 6.22 -12.57 11.47
CA ALA A 312 5.54 -11.44 12.08
C ALA A 312 6.29 -10.79 13.26
N ASP A 313 7.14 -11.54 13.95
CA ASP A 313 7.92 -11.06 15.11
C ASP A 313 9.25 -10.40 14.71
N LEU A 314 9.80 -10.78 13.55
CA LEU A 314 11.11 -10.30 13.09
C LEU A 314 11.25 -8.77 13.02
N PRO A 315 10.22 -8.00 12.58
CA PRO A 315 10.32 -6.54 12.55
C PRO A 315 10.55 -5.88 13.90
N PHE A 316 10.15 -6.53 15.00
CA PHE A 316 10.29 -5.99 16.35
C PHE A 316 11.74 -6.00 16.83
N ILE A 317 12.56 -6.95 16.34
CA ILE A 317 13.94 -7.12 16.82
C ILE A 317 14.76 -5.85 16.61
N ALA A 318 14.71 -5.27 15.41
CA ALA A 318 15.49 -4.07 15.09
C ALA A 318 15.10 -2.89 16.00
N LEU A 319 13.79 -2.66 16.19
CA LEU A 319 13.28 -1.58 17.03
C LEU A 319 13.63 -1.78 18.52
N LEU A 320 13.58 -3.03 19.01
CA LEU A 320 13.98 -3.34 20.37
C LEU A 320 15.49 -3.11 20.57
N GLN A 321 16.33 -3.47 19.59
CA GLN A 321 17.78 -3.24 19.62
C GLN A 321 18.18 -1.76 19.62
N GLU A 322 17.33 -0.89 19.05
CA GLU A 322 17.55 0.55 19.05
C GLU A 322 17.06 1.23 20.35
N THR A 323 16.14 0.58 21.09
CA THR A 323 15.43 1.21 22.21
C THR A 323 15.91 0.71 23.57
N LEU A 324 16.39 -0.51 23.66
CA LEU A 324 16.82 -1.18 24.89
C LEU A 324 18.33 -1.39 24.94
#